data_2e690bd4f05db940a5df367df99ed316
#
_entry.id   2e690bd4f05db940a5df367df99ed316
#
_cell.length_a   1.000
_cell.length_b   1.000
_cell.length_c   1.000
_cell.angle_alpha   90.00
_cell.angle_beta   90.00
_cell.angle_gamma   90.00
#
_symmetry.space_group_name_H-M   'P 1'
#
loop_
_entity.id
_entity.type
_entity.pdbx_description
1 polymer ?
#
loop_
_entity_poly.entity_id
_entity_poly.type
_entity_poly.pdbx_seq_one_letter_code
_entity_poly.pdbx_strand_id
1 'polypeptide(L)'
;MKTTLFLTLALFAIALASHGQQPPLAGGFSQAAITDAEVLKAAQFAVKAHDAKLTLQYVTAAEQQVVAGINFKLKLTTSDARKADVIVWRKLDGSFELTSWQSIAADPAILTTEYIYDTGPYPQIHATTIVETPTGLVTAWFGGTAEKNPDVCIWVSRQLPDGQWSEGVETANGVQPDGSRHPTWNPVLFQPKDAPLMLFYKVGPSPSTWWGELKTSADGGKTWSAAQKLPQGIFGPIKNKPVQLANGDILCPTSNETDTKPSAWAIYFERTADLGKTWTRTELLHDGFKIGAIQPSILFLGGDKLQAVGRTKQTKVFQITSEDAGKTWGEISLTDLPNPNSGTDAVTLADGRHLLIYNHTAKGRSPLNLAISKDGKTWEASLVFEDEPKKEFSYPAIIQTKDGLVHITYTWKRAKVKHVVVDPAKLTTKPLMN
;
A
#
# COMPACT_ATOMS: atom_id res chain seq x y z
N MET A 1 1.78 52.73 60.33
CA MET A 1 2.79 52.45 59.30
C MET A 1 2.12 51.60 58.24
N LYS A 2 1.78 52.18 57.09
CA LYS A 2 1.14 51.48 55.98
C LYS A 2 2.24 51.13 54.98
N THR A 3 2.47 49.82 54.73
CA THR A 3 3.44 49.35 53.79
C THR A 3 2.69 48.98 52.48
N THR A 4 2.91 49.72 51.44
CA THR A 4 2.33 49.54 50.10
C THR A 4 3.16 48.57 49.33
N LEU A 5 2.56 47.44 48.88
CA LEU A 5 3.17 46.42 48.06
C LEU A 5 2.94 46.77 46.57
N PHE A 6 4.02 47.07 45.83
CA PHE A 6 3.97 47.25 44.38
C PHE A 6 4.01 45.89 43.68
N LEU A 7 2.97 45.55 42.94
CA LEU A 7 2.90 44.37 42.10
C LEU A 7 3.31 44.79 40.68
N THR A 8 4.49 44.33 40.25
CA THR A 8 5.00 44.55 38.89
C THR A 8 4.47 43.43 37.97
N LEU A 9 3.58 43.81 37.06
CA LEU A 9 3.06 42.90 36.03
C LEU A 9 4.05 42.84 34.86
N ALA A 10 4.73 41.73 34.69
CA ALA A 10 5.56 41.48 33.50
C ALA A 10 4.69 40.91 32.37
N LEU A 11 4.43 41.70 31.34
CA LEU A 11 3.82 41.23 30.09
C LEU A 11 4.87 40.47 29.31
N PHE A 12 4.68 39.13 29.18
CA PHE A 12 5.38 38.31 28.18
C PHE A 12 4.62 38.45 26.85
N ALA A 13 5.19 39.18 25.90
CA ALA A 13 4.75 39.17 24.51
C ALA A 13 5.26 37.89 23.85
N ILE A 14 4.37 36.94 23.60
CA ILE A 14 4.64 35.78 22.74
C ILE A 14 4.58 36.27 21.30
N ALA A 15 5.76 36.44 20.70
CA ALA A 15 5.90 36.63 19.24
C ALA A 15 5.57 35.33 18.53
N LEU A 16 4.36 35.18 17.99
CA LEU A 16 4.02 34.19 17.01
C LEU A 16 4.83 34.49 15.72
N ALA A 17 5.89 33.75 15.47
CA ALA A 17 6.56 33.74 14.19
C ALA A 17 5.62 33.13 13.15
N SER A 18 4.86 33.97 12.45
CA SER A 18 4.19 33.59 11.23
C SER A 18 5.29 33.29 10.20
N HIS A 19 5.40 32.04 9.74
CA HIS A 19 6.15 31.71 8.53
C HIS A 19 5.49 32.44 7.37
N GLY A 20 5.98 33.62 7.05
CA GLY A 20 5.55 34.38 5.89
C GLY A 20 5.93 33.63 4.63
N GLN A 21 4.95 33.11 3.91
CA GLN A 21 5.11 32.80 2.50
C GLN A 21 5.57 34.11 1.84
N GLN A 22 6.75 34.09 1.21
CA GLN A 22 7.19 35.23 0.38
C GLN A 22 6.10 35.49 -0.66
N PRO A 23 5.69 36.76 -0.87
CA PRO A 23 4.75 37.09 -1.94
C PRO A 23 5.31 36.60 -3.27
N PRO A 24 4.49 36.00 -4.15
CA PRO A 24 4.94 35.51 -5.43
C PRO A 24 5.59 36.67 -6.21
N LEU A 25 6.78 36.41 -6.77
CA LEU A 25 7.45 37.34 -7.67
C LEU A 25 6.46 37.73 -8.77
N ALA A 26 6.27 39.04 -9.01
CA ALA A 26 5.43 39.52 -10.09
C ALA A 26 5.86 38.86 -11.42
N GLY A 27 4.96 38.12 -12.06
CA GLY A 27 5.22 37.35 -13.29
C GLY A 27 5.75 35.93 -13.09
N GLY A 28 5.81 35.38 -11.84
CA GLY A 28 6.13 33.99 -11.56
C GLY A 28 4.90 33.07 -11.57
N PHE A 29 5.13 31.73 -11.69
CA PHE A 29 4.09 30.74 -11.47
C PHE A 29 3.76 30.62 -9.96
N SER A 30 2.47 30.56 -9.63
CA SER A 30 1.94 30.29 -8.30
C SER A 30 1.06 29.05 -8.31
N GLN A 31 0.98 28.35 -7.18
CA GLN A 31 0.13 27.16 -7.06
C GLN A 31 -1.34 27.49 -7.32
N ALA A 32 -2.01 26.64 -8.08
CA ALA A 32 -3.44 26.68 -8.33
C ALA A 32 -4.12 25.40 -7.85
N ALA A 33 -5.39 25.50 -7.46
CA ALA A 33 -6.13 24.32 -7.04
C ALA A 33 -6.44 23.42 -8.25
N ILE A 34 -6.07 22.15 -8.18
CA ILE A 34 -6.34 21.18 -9.27
C ILE A 34 -7.84 20.96 -9.54
N THR A 35 -8.70 21.41 -8.63
CA THR A 35 -10.18 21.35 -8.75
C THR A 35 -10.79 22.67 -9.18
N ASP A 36 -9.98 23.69 -9.44
CA ASP A 36 -10.45 24.97 -9.96
C ASP A 36 -11.08 24.79 -11.34
N ALA A 37 -12.21 25.47 -11.60
CA ALA A 37 -12.96 25.32 -12.82
C ALA A 37 -12.17 25.75 -14.07
N GLU A 38 -11.37 26.81 -13.97
CA GLU A 38 -10.56 27.31 -15.09
C GLU A 38 -9.35 26.39 -15.34
N VAL A 39 -8.74 25.84 -14.29
CA VAL A 39 -7.69 24.81 -14.38
C VAL A 39 -8.23 23.58 -15.13
N LEU A 40 -9.41 23.10 -14.76
CA LEU A 40 -10.03 21.93 -15.41
C LEU A 40 -10.41 22.22 -16.87
N LYS A 41 -10.93 23.41 -17.17
CA LYS A 41 -11.20 23.81 -18.56
C LYS A 41 -9.92 23.86 -19.40
N ALA A 42 -8.85 24.45 -18.87
CA ALA A 42 -7.55 24.50 -19.54
C ALA A 42 -6.99 23.09 -19.79
N ALA A 43 -7.08 22.18 -18.81
CA ALA A 43 -6.63 20.81 -18.94
C ALA A 43 -7.45 20.02 -19.99
N GLN A 44 -8.77 20.16 -19.98
CA GLN A 44 -9.66 19.54 -20.98
C GLN A 44 -9.37 20.04 -22.39
N PHE A 45 -9.15 21.35 -22.52
CA PHE A 45 -8.75 21.97 -23.79
C PHE A 45 -7.42 21.39 -24.28
N ALA A 46 -6.39 21.34 -23.42
CA ALA A 46 -5.07 20.83 -23.77
C ALA A 46 -5.14 19.40 -24.33
N VAL A 47 -5.87 18.50 -23.65
CA VAL A 47 -6.01 17.12 -24.09
C VAL A 47 -6.69 17.03 -25.45
N LYS A 48 -7.78 17.76 -25.67
CA LYS A 48 -8.50 17.79 -26.95
C LYS A 48 -7.71 18.44 -28.10
N ALA A 49 -6.92 19.46 -27.78
CA ALA A 49 -6.04 20.11 -28.75
C ALA A 49 -4.88 19.24 -29.18
N HIS A 50 -4.38 18.38 -28.25
CA HIS A 50 -3.32 17.42 -28.55
C HIS A 50 -3.82 16.22 -29.35
N ASP A 51 -4.92 15.60 -28.91
CA ASP A 51 -5.57 14.48 -29.61
C ASP A 51 -7.08 14.50 -29.29
N ALA A 52 -7.90 14.74 -30.34
CA ALA A 52 -9.36 14.86 -30.23
C ALA A 52 -10.04 13.56 -29.74
N LYS A 53 -9.37 12.40 -29.83
CA LYS A 53 -9.89 11.10 -29.36
C LYS A 53 -9.70 10.91 -27.85
N LEU A 54 -8.82 11.68 -27.22
CA LEU A 54 -8.53 11.59 -25.80
C LEU A 54 -9.45 12.48 -24.97
N THR A 55 -9.64 12.09 -23.73
CA THR A 55 -10.28 12.91 -22.69
C THR A 55 -9.35 13.05 -21.49
N LEU A 56 -9.53 14.14 -20.73
CA LEU A 56 -8.85 14.33 -19.47
C LEU A 56 -9.33 13.29 -18.45
N GLN A 57 -8.41 12.56 -17.84
CA GLN A 57 -8.73 11.66 -16.73
C GLN A 57 -8.67 12.42 -15.40
N TYR A 58 -7.53 13.05 -15.10
CA TYR A 58 -7.34 13.91 -13.93
C TYR A 58 -6.13 14.84 -14.08
N VAL A 59 -6.06 15.84 -13.19
CA VAL A 59 -4.91 16.74 -13.00
C VAL A 59 -4.24 16.41 -11.67
N THR A 60 -2.92 16.29 -11.65
CA THR A 60 -2.13 16.00 -10.43
C THR A 60 -1.47 17.24 -9.83
N ALA A 61 -1.12 18.23 -10.67
CA ALA A 61 -0.57 19.50 -10.25
C ALA A 61 -1.01 20.61 -11.17
N ALA A 62 -1.20 21.81 -10.62
CA ALA A 62 -1.52 23.01 -11.36
C ALA A 62 -0.80 24.22 -10.78
N GLU A 63 -0.19 24.99 -11.66
CA GLU A 63 0.39 26.31 -11.37
C GLU A 63 -0.20 27.31 -12.37
N GLN A 64 -0.33 28.56 -11.95
CA GLN A 64 -0.79 29.64 -12.83
C GLN A 64 0.14 30.84 -12.78
N GLN A 65 0.21 31.55 -13.89
CA GLN A 65 1.00 32.78 -14.05
C GLN A 65 0.12 33.85 -14.73
N VAL A 66 -0.01 35.00 -14.09
CA VAL A 66 -0.73 36.14 -14.67
C VAL A 66 0.22 36.88 -15.63
N VAL A 67 -0.24 36.97 -16.88
CA VAL A 67 0.42 37.67 -17.99
C VAL A 67 -0.62 38.52 -18.69
N ALA A 68 -0.49 38.79 -20.00
CA ALA A 68 -1.61 39.27 -20.81
C ALA A 68 -2.59 38.09 -21.03
N GLY A 69 -3.39 37.77 -19.99
CA GLY A 69 -4.15 36.53 -19.79
C GLY A 69 -3.59 35.69 -18.64
N ILE A 70 -3.76 34.39 -18.70
CA ILE A 70 -3.26 33.45 -17.66
C ILE A 70 -2.61 32.26 -18.36
N ASN A 71 -1.36 31.96 -17.99
CA ASN A 71 -0.74 30.67 -18.29
C ASN A 71 -1.05 29.67 -17.17
N PHE A 72 -1.52 28.48 -17.57
CA PHE A 72 -1.66 27.32 -16.70
C PHE A 72 -0.58 26.31 -17.05
N LYS A 73 0.26 25.94 -16.06
CA LYS A 73 1.21 24.84 -16.17
C LYS A 73 0.64 23.66 -15.39
N LEU A 74 0.36 22.57 -16.08
CA LEU A 74 -0.43 21.45 -15.58
C LEU A 74 0.33 20.14 -15.73
N LYS A 75 0.23 19.28 -14.71
CA LYS A 75 0.53 17.85 -14.85
C LYS A 75 -0.80 17.10 -14.93
N LEU A 76 -1.00 16.34 -15.99
CA LEU A 76 -2.27 15.68 -16.24
C LEU A 76 -2.10 14.24 -16.73
N THR A 77 -3.17 13.46 -16.61
CA THR A 77 -3.29 12.10 -17.14
C THR A 77 -4.48 12.04 -18.08
N THR A 78 -4.29 11.41 -19.23
CA THR A 78 -5.30 11.21 -20.28
C THR A 78 -6.06 9.90 -20.10
N SER A 79 -7.18 9.72 -20.81
CA SER A 79 -8.05 8.53 -20.72
C SER A 79 -7.35 7.20 -21.05
N ASP A 80 -6.26 7.24 -21.79
CA ASP A 80 -5.41 6.09 -22.09
C ASP A 80 -4.23 5.94 -21.10
N ALA A 81 -4.34 6.60 -19.95
CA ALA A 81 -3.37 6.59 -18.84
C ALA A 81 -1.98 7.21 -19.16
N ARG A 82 -1.80 7.86 -20.30
CA ARG A 82 -0.57 8.62 -20.58
C ARG A 82 -0.52 9.88 -19.74
N LYS A 83 0.67 10.23 -19.26
CA LYS A 83 0.95 11.44 -18.48
C LYS A 83 1.61 12.52 -19.36
N ALA A 84 1.30 13.77 -19.06
CA ALA A 84 1.95 14.90 -19.74
C ALA A 84 2.11 16.11 -18.82
N ASP A 85 3.19 16.86 -19.04
CA ASP A 85 3.37 18.23 -18.59
C ASP A 85 2.93 19.16 -19.70
N VAL A 86 1.99 20.08 -19.41
CA VAL A 86 1.42 20.96 -20.43
C VAL A 86 1.41 22.40 -19.96
N ILE A 87 1.49 23.34 -20.91
CA ILE A 87 1.26 24.76 -20.67
C ILE A 87 0.13 25.21 -21.61
N VAL A 88 -0.87 25.84 -21.01
CA VAL A 88 -2.04 26.38 -21.71
C VAL A 88 -2.17 27.85 -21.41
N TRP A 89 -2.23 28.67 -22.41
CA TRP A 89 -2.51 30.09 -22.27
C TRP A 89 -4.00 30.39 -22.47
N ARG A 90 -4.62 30.97 -21.44
CA ARG A 90 -5.94 31.56 -21.52
C ARG A 90 -5.77 33.04 -21.89
N LYS A 91 -6.23 33.42 -23.09
CA LYS A 91 -6.15 34.78 -23.61
C LYS A 91 -7.14 35.70 -22.89
N LEU A 92 -6.99 37.00 -23.11
CA LEU A 92 -7.88 38.02 -22.53
C LEU A 92 -9.34 37.91 -23.05
N ASP A 93 -9.54 37.40 -24.25
CA ASP A 93 -10.87 37.09 -24.80
C ASP A 93 -11.52 35.83 -24.27
N GLY A 94 -10.81 35.11 -23.35
CA GLY A 94 -11.28 33.87 -22.74
C GLY A 94 -10.98 32.60 -23.54
N SER A 95 -10.44 32.69 -24.74
CA SER A 95 -10.02 31.53 -25.54
C SER A 95 -8.74 30.90 -24.98
N PHE A 96 -8.53 29.61 -25.28
CA PHE A 96 -7.35 28.85 -24.83
C PHE A 96 -6.42 28.56 -26.02
N GLU A 97 -5.15 28.47 -25.76
CA GLU A 97 -4.09 28.01 -26.67
C GLU A 97 -3.15 27.06 -25.98
N LEU A 98 -2.90 25.87 -26.57
CA LEU A 98 -1.91 24.91 -26.08
C LEU A 98 -0.53 25.38 -26.53
N THR A 99 0.28 25.87 -25.60
CA THR A 99 1.61 26.41 -25.90
C THR A 99 2.72 25.38 -25.72
N SER A 100 2.48 24.35 -24.91
CA SER A 100 3.44 23.24 -24.71
C SER A 100 2.71 21.95 -24.36
N TRP A 101 3.18 20.85 -24.95
CA TRP A 101 2.82 19.49 -24.57
C TRP A 101 4.08 18.62 -24.50
N GLN A 102 4.41 18.12 -23.33
CA GLN A 102 5.51 17.19 -23.11
C GLN A 102 4.95 15.89 -22.56
N SER A 103 4.94 14.85 -23.37
CA SER A 103 4.58 13.51 -22.93
C SER A 103 5.61 12.98 -21.95
N ILE A 104 5.16 12.43 -20.83
CA ILE A 104 6.00 11.74 -19.86
C ILE A 104 6.04 10.28 -20.25
N ALA A 105 7.22 9.78 -20.59
CA ALA A 105 7.42 8.39 -20.91
C ALA A 105 7.11 7.50 -19.70
N ALA A 106 6.59 6.29 -19.95
CA ALA A 106 6.48 5.28 -18.90
C ALA A 106 7.88 4.95 -18.34
N ASP A 107 7.95 4.68 -17.03
CA ASP A 107 9.22 4.32 -16.42
C ASP A 107 9.72 2.98 -16.99
N PRO A 108 10.96 2.89 -17.50
CA PRO A 108 11.48 1.69 -18.16
C PRO A 108 11.61 0.48 -17.21
N ALA A 109 11.55 0.68 -15.91
CA ALA A 109 11.49 -0.40 -14.94
C ALA A 109 10.12 -1.09 -14.90
N ILE A 110 9.04 -0.43 -15.33
CA ILE A 110 7.70 -1.00 -15.39
C ILE A 110 7.53 -1.77 -16.71
N LEU A 111 7.51 -3.09 -16.64
CA LEU A 111 7.40 -3.97 -17.81
C LEU A 111 5.95 -4.23 -18.21
N THR A 112 5.07 -4.41 -17.22
CA THR A 112 3.64 -4.73 -17.41
C THR A 112 2.80 -4.01 -16.39
N THR A 113 1.63 -3.58 -16.81
CA THR A 113 0.57 -3.04 -15.96
C THR A 113 -0.77 -3.54 -16.48
N GLU A 114 -1.48 -4.31 -15.69
CA GLU A 114 -2.73 -4.96 -16.08
C GLU A 114 -3.71 -5.09 -14.91
N TYR A 115 -4.96 -5.40 -15.19
CA TYR A 115 -5.92 -5.85 -14.19
C TYR A 115 -6.00 -7.38 -14.20
N ILE A 116 -6.12 -7.98 -13.02
CA ILE A 116 -6.29 -9.45 -12.88
C ILE A 116 -7.59 -9.92 -13.53
N TYR A 117 -8.60 -9.06 -13.56
CA TYR A 117 -9.90 -9.32 -14.19
C TYR A 117 -10.53 -8.00 -14.63
N ASP A 118 -11.42 -8.06 -15.61
CA ASP A 118 -12.16 -6.89 -16.08
C ASP A 118 -13.44 -6.66 -15.26
N THR A 119 -14.19 -7.72 -15.01
CA THR A 119 -15.44 -7.71 -14.21
C THR A 119 -15.44 -8.87 -13.23
N GLY A 120 -16.10 -8.70 -12.08
CA GLY A 120 -16.27 -9.73 -11.08
C GLY A 120 -17.67 -9.66 -10.45
N PRO A 121 -18.13 -10.72 -9.79
CA PRO A 121 -19.47 -10.79 -9.18
C PRO A 121 -19.59 -9.96 -7.89
N TYR A 122 -18.58 -9.17 -7.56
CA TYR A 122 -18.46 -8.39 -6.32
C TYR A 122 -18.23 -6.91 -6.66
N PRO A 123 -19.05 -5.99 -6.11
CA PRO A 123 -18.86 -4.54 -6.34
C PRO A 123 -17.63 -3.96 -5.66
N GLN A 124 -17.16 -4.57 -4.57
CA GLN A 124 -15.98 -4.11 -3.84
C GLN A 124 -15.00 -5.24 -3.56
N ILE A 125 -13.71 -4.91 -3.68
CA ILE A 125 -12.60 -5.79 -3.30
C ILE A 125 -11.59 -5.08 -2.41
N HIS A 126 -10.82 -5.86 -1.66
CA HIS A 126 -9.69 -5.32 -0.92
C HIS A 126 -8.65 -6.39 -0.56
N ALA A 127 -7.48 -5.94 -0.03
CA ALA A 127 -6.42 -6.76 0.55
C ALA A 127 -5.92 -7.86 -0.40
N THR A 128 -5.12 -7.45 -1.37
CA THR A 128 -4.51 -8.38 -2.32
C THR A 128 -3.29 -9.09 -1.73
N THR A 129 -3.03 -10.29 -2.25
CA THR A 129 -1.80 -11.06 -2.02
C THR A 129 -1.39 -11.76 -3.31
N ILE A 130 -0.09 -11.99 -3.49
CA ILE A 130 0.46 -12.69 -4.67
C ILE A 130 1.59 -13.61 -4.24
N VAL A 131 1.74 -14.74 -4.93
CA VAL A 131 2.80 -15.71 -4.70
C VAL A 131 3.20 -16.39 -6.00
N GLU A 132 4.48 -16.75 -6.12
CA GLU A 132 4.97 -17.65 -7.15
C GLU A 132 4.86 -19.11 -6.67
N THR A 133 4.27 -19.97 -7.50
CA THR A 133 4.19 -21.41 -7.31
C THR A 133 4.97 -22.15 -8.39
N PRO A 134 5.20 -23.46 -8.28
CA PRO A 134 5.80 -24.23 -9.37
C PRO A 134 5.03 -24.19 -10.69
N THR A 135 3.75 -23.80 -10.67
CA THR A 135 2.88 -23.78 -11.85
C THR A 135 2.55 -22.38 -12.35
N GLY A 136 3.14 -21.33 -11.80
CA GLY A 136 2.90 -19.93 -12.15
C GLY A 136 2.45 -19.09 -10.97
N LEU A 137 2.06 -17.85 -11.24
CA LEU A 137 1.61 -16.91 -10.21
C LEU A 137 0.19 -17.23 -9.75
N VAL A 138 -0.06 -17.02 -8.45
CA VAL A 138 -1.38 -17.10 -7.84
C VAL A 138 -1.61 -15.80 -7.05
N THR A 139 -2.78 -15.21 -7.20
CA THR A 139 -3.21 -14.02 -6.46
C THR A 139 -4.54 -14.26 -5.78
N ALA A 140 -4.76 -13.61 -4.64
CA ALA A 140 -6.01 -13.66 -3.92
C ALA A 140 -6.38 -12.28 -3.36
N TRP A 141 -7.67 -12.09 -3.11
CA TRP A 141 -8.25 -10.89 -2.50
C TRP A 141 -9.56 -11.25 -1.78
N PHE A 142 -10.06 -10.38 -0.94
CA PHE A 142 -11.43 -10.52 -0.50
C PHE A 142 -12.37 -9.63 -1.32
N GLY A 143 -13.59 -10.08 -1.56
CA GLY A 143 -14.58 -9.35 -2.35
C GLY A 143 -16.02 -9.74 -1.99
N GLY A 144 -16.91 -8.75 -2.03
CA GLY A 144 -18.32 -8.84 -1.73
C GLY A 144 -19.01 -7.51 -1.98
N THR A 145 -20.22 -7.32 -1.43
CA THR A 145 -20.96 -6.05 -1.61
C THR A 145 -20.27 -4.87 -0.97
N ALA A 146 -19.71 -5.05 0.24
CA ALA A 146 -18.84 -4.07 0.90
C ALA A 146 -18.02 -4.77 1.99
N GLU A 147 -16.84 -4.22 2.33
CA GLU A 147 -16.04 -4.68 3.47
C GLU A 147 -16.91 -4.76 4.74
N LYS A 148 -16.75 -5.82 5.54
CA LYS A 148 -17.55 -6.20 6.74
C LYS A 148 -18.90 -6.86 6.46
N ASN A 149 -19.39 -6.86 5.25
CA ASN A 149 -20.64 -7.54 4.95
C ASN A 149 -20.45 -9.06 4.98
N PRO A 150 -21.45 -9.82 5.44
CA PRO A 150 -21.35 -11.29 5.55
C PRO A 150 -21.12 -12.03 4.23
N ASP A 151 -21.41 -11.39 3.09
CA ASP A 151 -21.20 -11.95 1.74
C ASP A 151 -19.75 -11.85 1.25
N VAL A 152 -18.86 -11.19 2.00
CA VAL A 152 -17.44 -11.08 1.63
C VAL A 152 -16.78 -12.45 1.69
N CYS A 153 -16.22 -12.86 0.53
CA CYS A 153 -15.53 -14.14 0.34
C CYS A 153 -14.07 -13.91 -0.07
N ILE A 154 -13.24 -14.95 0.01
CA ILE A 154 -11.89 -14.98 -0.55
C ILE A 154 -11.96 -15.53 -1.97
N TRP A 155 -11.40 -14.77 -2.89
CA TRP A 155 -11.31 -15.06 -4.32
C TRP A 155 -9.86 -15.32 -4.70
N VAL A 156 -9.65 -16.31 -5.58
CA VAL A 156 -8.31 -16.69 -6.07
C VAL A 156 -8.32 -16.70 -7.59
N SER A 157 -7.27 -16.14 -8.19
CA SER A 157 -6.98 -16.22 -9.62
C SER A 157 -5.55 -16.73 -9.82
N ARG A 158 -5.32 -17.44 -10.92
CA ARG A 158 -4.03 -18.04 -11.27
C ARG A 158 -3.59 -17.54 -12.64
N GLN A 159 -2.30 -17.31 -12.80
CA GLN A 159 -1.75 -17.06 -14.11
C GLN A 159 -1.73 -18.37 -14.90
N LEU A 160 -2.24 -18.32 -16.11
CA LEU A 160 -2.31 -19.42 -17.06
C LEU A 160 -1.01 -19.51 -17.89
N PRO A 161 -0.74 -20.63 -18.57
CA PRO A 161 0.47 -20.80 -19.38
C PRO A 161 0.62 -19.77 -20.51
N ASP A 162 -0.45 -19.17 -20.98
CA ASP A 162 -0.46 -18.10 -21.97
C ASP A 162 -0.21 -16.69 -21.40
N GLY A 163 0.02 -16.61 -20.07
CA GLY A 163 0.24 -15.36 -19.36
C GLY A 163 -1.03 -14.65 -18.91
N GLN A 164 -2.20 -15.08 -19.36
CA GLN A 164 -3.48 -14.51 -18.92
C GLN A 164 -3.83 -14.94 -17.50
N TRP A 165 -4.71 -14.20 -16.84
CA TRP A 165 -5.25 -14.58 -15.55
C TRP A 165 -6.56 -15.35 -15.69
N SER A 166 -6.72 -16.39 -14.89
CA SER A 166 -8.00 -17.10 -14.80
C SER A 166 -9.07 -16.18 -14.18
N GLU A 167 -10.33 -16.48 -14.43
CA GLU A 167 -11.41 -15.87 -13.64
C GLU A 167 -11.18 -16.11 -12.14
N GLY A 168 -11.65 -15.14 -11.32
CA GLY A 168 -11.62 -15.29 -9.87
C GLY A 168 -12.59 -16.37 -9.40
N VAL A 169 -12.08 -17.34 -8.63
CA VAL A 169 -12.89 -18.42 -8.06
C VAL A 169 -13.07 -18.19 -6.58
N GLU A 170 -14.32 -18.24 -6.08
CA GLU A 170 -14.60 -18.26 -4.64
C GLU A 170 -13.94 -19.48 -4.01
N THR A 171 -12.96 -19.24 -3.15
CA THR A 171 -12.13 -20.29 -2.55
C THR A 171 -12.44 -20.50 -1.07
N ALA A 172 -12.86 -19.44 -0.38
CA ALA A 172 -13.28 -19.51 1.00
C ALA A 172 -14.37 -18.47 1.28
N ASN A 173 -15.26 -18.82 2.19
CA ASN A 173 -16.32 -17.95 2.69
C ASN A 173 -16.48 -18.11 4.21
N GLY A 174 -17.29 -17.26 4.81
CA GLY A 174 -17.50 -17.26 6.26
C GLY A 174 -18.71 -18.01 6.76
N VAL A 175 -19.25 -18.94 5.97
CA VAL A 175 -20.39 -19.77 6.38
C VAL A 175 -19.98 -20.73 7.48
N GLN A 176 -20.74 -20.72 8.59
CA GLN A 176 -20.49 -21.55 9.75
C GLN A 176 -21.40 -22.79 9.75
N PRO A 177 -21.06 -23.84 10.52
CA PRO A 177 -21.89 -25.07 10.61
C PRO A 177 -23.31 -24.84 11.06
N ASP A 178 -23.59 -23.78 11.81
CA ASP A 178 -24.93 -23.40 12.27
C ASP A 178 -25.75 -22.61 11.24
N GLY A 179 -25.18 -22.39 10.04
CA GLY A 179 -25.77 -21.60 8.97
C GLY A 179 -25.56 -20.09 9.10
N SER A 180 -24.97 -19.60 10.17
CA SER A 180 -24.56 -18.19 10.27
C SER A 180 -23.43 -17.88 9.28
N ARG A 181 -23.27 -16.59 8.92
CA ARG A 181 -22.24 -16.18 7.98
C ARG A 181 -21.54 -14.92 8.47
N HIS A 182 -20.21 -14.97 8.48
CA HIS A 182 -19.34 -13.83 8.80
C HIS A 182 -18.56 -13.39 7.56
N PRO A 183 -18.13 -12.13 7.50
CA PRO A 183 -17.18 -11.70 6.46
C PRO A 183 -15.87 -12.47 6.57
N THR A 184 -15.21 -12.68 5.43
CA THR A 184 -13.81 -13.09 5.37
C THR A 184 -12.91 -11.87 5.17
N TRP A 185 -11.62 -11.98 5.57
CA TRP A 185 -10.70 -10.86 5.58
C TRP A 185 -9.29 -11.30 5.18
N ASN A 186 -8.53 -10.36 4.61
CA ASN A 186 -7.09 -10.40 4.41
C ASN A 186 -6.54 -11.78 4.05
N PRO A 187 -6.75 -12.29 2.83
CA PRO A 187 -6.07 -13.49 2.38
C PRO A 187 -4.56 -13.26 2.35
N VAL A 188 -3.80 -14.28 2.71
CA VAL A 188 -2.35 -14.33 2.57
C VAL A 188 -1.97 -15.65 1.95
N LEU A 189 -1.42 -15.59 0.74
CA LEU A 189 -0.84 -16.73 0.06
C LEU A 189 0.63 -16.89 0.46
N PHE A 190 1.05 -18.13 0.63
CA PHE A 190 2.44 -18.47 0.90
C PHE A 190 2.79 -19.84 0.31
N GLN A 191 3.89 -19.90 -0.45
CA GLN A 191 4.43 -21.12 -1.02
C GLN A 191 5.66 -21.55 -0.23
N PRO A 192 5.54 -22.46 0.74
CA PRO A 192 6.71 -23.03 1.40
C PRO A 192 7.54 -23.84 0.41
N LYS A 193 8.84 -23.95 0.65
CA LYS A 193 9.71 -24.81 -0.12
C LYS A 193 9.26 -26.28 0.01
N ASP A 194 9.13 -26.96 -1.12
CA ASP A 194 8.80 -28.39 -1.24
C ASP A 194 7.52 -28.81 -0.47
N ALA A 195 6.54 -27.91 -0.36
CA ALA A 195 5.28 -28.15 0.36
C ALA A 195 4.08 -27.56 -0.41
N PRO A 196 2.83 -27.94 -0.06
CA PRO A 196 1.64 -27.36 -0.66
C PRO A 196 1.56 -25.85 -0.48
N LEU A 197 0.96 -25.16 -1.46
CA LEU A 197 0.58 -23.76 -1.34
C LEU A 197 -0.39 -23.57 -0.17
N MET A 198 -0.14 -22.56 0.66
CA MET A 198 -0.95 -22.20 1.82
C MET A 198 -1.75 -20.93 1.55
N LEU A 199 -3.03 -20.93 1.94
CA LEU A 199 -3.91 -19.76 1.96
C LEU A 199 -4.40 -19.54 3.39
N PHE A 200 -3.89 -18.51 4.03
CA PHE A 200 -4.38 -18.01 5.31
C PHE A 200 -5.42 -16.92 5.07
N TYR A 201 -6.46 -16.90 5.87
CA TYR A 201 -7.46 -15.83 5.88
C TYR A 201 -8.12 -15.72 7.25
N LYS A 202 -8.91 -14.69 7.45
CA LYS A 202 -9.63 -14.48 8.72
C LYS A 202 -11.12 -14.57 8.47
N VAL A 203 -11.85 -15.06 9.47
CA VAL A 203 -13.32 -15.12 9.49
C VAL A 203 -13.80 -14.49 10.79
N GLY A 204 -14.82 -13.66 10.73
CA GLY A 204 -15.40 -13.05 11.93
C GLY A 204 -15.93 -11.64 11.70
N PRO A 205 -16.69 -11.09 12.65
CA PRO A 205 -17.38 -9.81 12.48
C PRO A 205 -16.46 -8.61 12.32
N SER A 206 -15.26 -8.65 12.91
CA SER A 206 -14.33 -7.51 12.92
C SER A 206 -12.90 -7.96 13.21
N PRO A 207 -11.87 -7.10 12.95
CA PRO A 207 -10.48 -7.41 13.30
C PRO A 207 -10.22 -7.68 14.78
N SER A 208 -11.08 -7.24 15.69
CA SER A 208 -10.94 -7.50 17.12
C SER A 208 -11.56 -8.84 17.57
N THR A 209 -12.36 -9.49 16.71
CA THR A 209 -13.13 -10.68 17.07
C THR A 209 -13.02 -11.83 16.07
N TRP A 210 -12.25 -11.67 15.01
CA TRP A 210 -12.00 -12.71 14.02
C TRP A 210 -11.12 -13.85 14.54
N TRP A 211 -11.10 -14.95 13.79
CA TRP A 211 -10.17 -16.07 13.96
C TRP A 211 -9.45 -16.37 12.66
N GLY A 212 -8.33 -17.07 12.75
CA GLY A 212 -7.55 -17.51 11.59
C GLY A 212 -8.04 -18.83 11.04
N GLU A 213 -8.00 -18.95 9.71
CA GLU A 213 -8.23 -20.20 8.99
C GLU A 213 -7.13 -20.42 7.94
N LEU A 214 -6.89 -21.70 7.63
CA LEU A 214 -5.89 -22.18 6.69
C LEU A 214 -6.51 -23.17 5.71
N LYS A 215 -6.21 -23.01 4.43
CA LYS A 215 -6.41 -24.03 3.38
C LYS A 215 -5.09 -24.30 2.67
N THR A 216 -4.94 -25.50 2.10
CA THR A 216 -3.76 -25.89 1.33
C THR A 216 -4.15 -26.36 -0.05
N SER A 217 -3.23 -26.19 -1.03
CA SER A 217 -3.39 -26.65 -2.41
C SER A 217 -2.12 -27.37 -2.85
N ALA A 218 -2.27 -28.56 -3.39
CA ALA A 218 -1.18 -29.36 -3.93
C ALA A 218 -0.97 -29.14 -5.46
N ASP A 219 -1.85 -28.39 -6.11
CA ASP A 219 -1.92 -28.24 -7.57
C ASP A 219 -1.81 -26.77 -8.04
N GLY A 220 -1.14 -25.93 -7.23
CA GLY A 220 -0.90 -24.53 -7.56
C GLY A 220 -2.17 -23.67 -7.51
N GLY A 221 -3.07 -23.94 -6.57
CA GLY A 221 -4.27 -23.15 -6.35
C GLY A 221 -5.46 -23.51 -7.23
N LYS A 222 -5.43 -24.66 -7.93
CA LYS A 222 -6.60 -25.16 -8.70
C LYS A 222 -7.68 -25.70 -7.77
N THR A 223 -7.26 -26.56 -6.83
CA THR A 223 -8.13 -27.13 -5.81
C THR A 223 -7.57 -26.87 -4.42
N TRP A 224 -8.44 -26.84 -3.43
CA TRP A 224 -8.08 -26.49 -2.06
C TRP A 224 -8.67 -27.50 -1.06
N SER A 225 -7.92 -27.76 0.01
CA SER A 225 -8.39 -28.56 1.13
C SER A 225 -9.65 -27.96 1.77
N ALA A 226 -10.32 -28.73 2.62
CA ALA A 226 -11.25 -28.15 3.59
C ALA A 226 -10.55 -27.07 4.44
N ALA A 227 -11.31 -26.08 4.89
CA ALA A 227 -10.80 -25.05 5.80
C ALA A 227 -10.42 -25.67 7.16
N GLN A 228 -9.29 -25.29 7.69
CA GLN A 228 -8.82 -25.65 9.01
C GLN A 228 -8.77 -24.40 9.87
N LYS A 229 -9.58 -24.35 10.94
CA LYS A 229 -9.49 -23.28 11.93
C LYS A 229 -8.17 -23.39 12.68
N LEU A 230 -7.44 -22.29 12.80
CA LEU A 230 -6.20 -22.23 13.57
C LEU A 230 -6.50 -22.35 15.08
N PRO A 231 -5.53 -22.81 15.89
CA PRO A 231 -5.69 -22.91 17.33
C PRO A 231 -6.09 -21.57 17.96
N GLN A 232 -6.76 -21.62 19.10
CA GLN A 232 -7.14 -20.42 19.84
C GLN A 232 -5.94 -19.52 20.13
N GLY A 233 -6.05 -18.23 19.78
CA GLY A 233 -4.97 -17.23 19.95
C GLY A 233 -3.89 -17.27 18.88
N ILE A 234 -4.05 -18.10 17.84
CA ILE A 234 -3.25 -18.11 16.63
C ILE A 234 -4.10 -17.58 15.46
N PHE A 235 -3.59 -16.59 14.75
CA PHE A 235 -4.28 -15.98 13.62
C PHE A 235 -3.61 -16.31 12.27
N GLY A 236 -2.36 -16.76 12.28
CA GLY A 236 -1.53 -16.78 11.08
C GLY A 236 -1.17 -15.35 10.62
N PRO A 237 -0.56 -15.20 9.47
CA PRO A 237 -0.19 -13.87 8.94
C PRO A 237 -1.44 -13.03 8.71
N ILE A 238 -1.43 -11.76 9.16
CA ILE A 238 -2.65 -10.93 9.11
C ILE A 238 -2.88 -10.33 7.71
N LYS A 239 -1.84 -9.85 7.05
CA LYS A 239 -1.97 -9.22 5.72
C LYS A 239 -0.74 -9.49 4.86
N ASN A 240 0.44 -9.38 5.42
CA ASN A 240 1.69 -9.54 4.69
C ASN A 240 2.18 -10.98 4.77
N LYS A 241 2.88 -11.39 3.73
CA LYS A 241 3.34 -12.77 3.57
C LYS A 241 4.28 -13.21 4.71
N PRO A 242 4.23 -14.47 5.12
CA PRO A 242 5.25 -15.09 5.95
C PRO A 242 6.61 -15.13 5.24
N VAL A 243 7.64 -15.43 6.00
CA VAL A 243 8.94 -15.82 5.48
C VAL A 243 9.30 -17.23 5.96
N GLN A 244 10.01 -17.99 5.11
CA GLN A 244 10.61 -19.25 5.53
C GLN A 244 12.06 -19.00 5.92
N LEU A 245 12.40 -19.35 7.16
CA LEU A 245 13.73 -19.18 7.72
C LEU A 245 14.68 -20.28 7.23
N ALA A 246 15.98 -20.10 7.43
CA ALA A 246 17.00 -21.05 6.98
C ALA A 246 16.86 -22.46 7.60
N ASN A 247 16.30 -22.55 8.82
CA ASN A 247 16.00 -23.82 9.49
C ASN A 247 14.69 -24.48 9.00
N GLY A 248 13.95 -23.86 8.06
CA GLY A 248 12.69 -24.34 7.51
C GLY A 248 11.45 -23.82 8.22
N ASP A 249 11.55 -23.21 9.38
CA ASP A 249 10.41 -22.61 10.10
C ASP A 249 9.74 -21.53 9.25
N ILE A 250 8.42 -21.44 9.35
CA ILE A 250 7.62 -20.36 8.77
C ILE A 250 7.35 -19.33 9.86
N LEU A 251 7.84 -18.10 9.66
CA LEU A 251 7.60 -16.96 10.55
C LEU A 251 6.51 -16.07 9.96
N CYS A 252 5.38 -15.99 10.65
CA CYS A 252 4.18 -15.25 10.25
C CYS A 252 4.14 -13.88 10.91
N PRO A 253 4.11 -12.79 10.14
CA PRO A 253 3.92 -11.45 10.68
C PRO A 253 2.46 -11.25 11.09
N THR A 254 2.23 -10.99 12.37
CA THR A 254 0.89 -10.96 12.97
C THR A 254 0.66 -9.66 13.74
N SER A 255 -0.58 -9.32 13.97
CA SER A 255 -0.96 -8.16 14.78
C SER A 255 -2.33 -8.36 15.44
N ASN A 256 -2.54 -7.66 16.53
CA ASN A 256 -3.81 -7.62 17.26
C ASN A 256 -4.39 -6.20 17.24
N GLU A 257 -5.70 -6.11 17.09
CA GLU A 257 -6.48 -4.88 17.18
C GLU A 257 -7.55 -5.07 18.24
N THR A 258 -7.56 -4.23 19.28
CA THR A 258 -8.58 -4.31 20.32
C THR A 258 -9.81 -3.48 19.97
N ASP A 259 -10.95 -3.82 20.55
CA ASP A 259 -12.21 -3.05 20.47
C ASP A 259 -12.32 -1.96 21.55
N THR A 260 -11.29 -1.80 22.37
CA THR A 260 -11.22 -0.76 23.41
C THR A 260 -11.21 0.65 22.82
N LYS A 261 -11.55 1.67 23.63
CA LYS A 261 -11.49 3.07 23.23
C LYS A 261 -10.51 3.84 24.15
N PRO A 262 -9.35 4.27 23.63
CA PRO A 262 -8.81 4.04 22.28
C PRO A 262 -8.46 2.57 22.03
N SER A 263 -8.52 2.11 20.78
CA SER A 263 -8.09 0.77 20.41
C SER A 263 -6.57 0.66 20.44
N ALA A 264 -6.04 -0.43 21.02
CA ALA A 264 -4.63 -0.78 20.93
C ALA A 264 -4.36 -1.54 19.61
N TRP A 265 -3.26 -1.22 18.96
CA TRP A 265 -2.73 -1.90 17.79
C TRP A 265 -1.33 -2.39 18.09
N ALA A 266 -1.13 -3.69 18.24
CA ALA A 266 0.14 -4.26 18.62
C ALA A 266 0.56 -5.39 17.67
N ILE A 267 1.85 -5.46 17.36
CA ILE A 267 2.45 -6.52 16.55
C ILE A 267 3.01 -7.62 17.41
N TYR A 268 3.05 -8.81 16.84
CA TYR A 268 3.74 -10.00 17.34
C TYR A 268 4.00 -10.95 16.17
N PHE A 269 4.70 -12.05 16.45
CA PHE A 269 5.02 -13.03 15.41
C PHE A 269 4.59 -14.41 15.85
N GLU A 270 4.06 -15.18 14.91
CA GLU A 270 3.70 -16.57 15.07
C GLU A 270 4.63 -17.44 14.22
N ARG A 271 4.92 -18.64 14.70
CA ARG A 271 5.88 -19.56 14.08
C ARG A 271 5.31 -20.96 14.03
N THR A 272 5.56 -21.65 12.92
CA THR A 272 5.31 -23.08 12.75
C THR A 272 6.51 -23.75 12.08
N ALA A 273 6.88 -24.92 12.56
CA ALA A 273 7.96 -25.76 11.98
C ALA A 273 7.40 -26.93 11.15
N ASP A 274 6.08 -27.14 11.16
CA ASP A 274 5.41 -28.33 10.63
C ASP A 274 4.19 -27.99 9.74
N LEU A 275 4.30 -26.90 8.99
CA LEU A 275 3.29 -26.42 8.03
C LEU A 275 1.93 -26.11 8.68
N GLY A 276 1.94 -25.56 9.87
CA GLY A 276 0.74 -25.08 10.55
C GLY A 276 0.03 -26.11 11.43
N LYS A 277 0.64 -27.28 11.71
CA LYS A 277 0.08 -28.27 12.65
C LYS A 277 0.28 -27.82 14.09
N THR A 278 1.48 -27.31 14.42
CA THR A 278 1.78 -26.72 15.72
C THR A 278 2.30 -25.30 15.58
N TRP A 279 2.07 -24.50 16.62
CA TRP A 279 2.36 -23.09 16.63
C TRP A 279 2.99 -22.61 17.92
N THR A 280 3.91 -21.68 17.79
CA THR A 280 4.41 -20.83 18.88
C THR A 280 4.21 -19.37 18.49
N ARG A 281 4.22 -18.48 19.47
CA ARG A 281 4.16 -17.05 19.22
C ARG A 281 4.98 -16.26 20.22
N THR A 282 5.37 -15.06 19.85
CA THR A 282 5.93 -14.09 20.80
C THR A 282 4.79 -13.46 21.62
N GLU A 283 5.13 -12.83 22.73
CA GLU A 283 4.23 -11.87 23.38
C GLU A 283 4.02 -10.65 22.45
N LEU A 284 3.06 -9.78 22.81
CA LEU A 284 2.91 -8.49 22.15
C LEU A 284 4.20 -7.67 22.35
N LEU A 285 4.75 -7.13 21.28
CA LEU A 285 6.06 -6.46 21.29
C LEU A 285 6.01 -5.03 21.82
N HIS A 286 4.83 -4.48 21.98
CA HIS A 286 4.59 -3.14 22.52
C HIS A 286 3.12 -2.98 22.99
N ASP A 287 2.83 -1.89 23.68
CA ASP A 287 1.52 -1.62 24.29
C ASP A 287 0.38 -1.32 23.30
N GLY A 288 0.72 -1.03 22.05
CA GLY A 288 -0.24 -0.70 21.00
C GLY A 288 -0.86 0.70 21.10
N PHE A 289 -0.46 1.52 22.06
CA PHE A 289 -0.98 2.88 22.30
C PHE A 289 0.04 3.96 21.93
N LYS A 290 1.25 3.91 22.48
CA LYS A 290 2.32 4.89 22.18
C LYS A 290 2.68 4.86 20.69
N ILE A 291 2.87 3.68 20.13
CA ILE A 291 2.96 3.41 18.70
C ILE A 291 1.92 2.33 18.39
N GLY A 292 0.80 2.74 17.79
CA GLY A 292 -0.22 1.79 17.35
C GLY A 292 0.16 1.20 15.99
N ALA A 293 0.78 0.01 15.97
CA ALA A 293 1.34 -0.63 14.78
C ALA A 293 0.71 -1.97 14.46
N ILE A 294 0.44 -2.25 13.17
CA ILE A 294 -0.10 -3.52 12.68
C ILE A 294 0.48 -3.91 11.32
N GLN A 295 0.24 -5.18 10.94
CA GLN A 295 0.51 -5.73 9.61
C GLN A 295 1.98 -5.58 9.19
N PRO A 296 2.93 -6.14 9.97
CA PRO A 296 4.35 -6.07 9.63
C PRO A 296 4.68 -6.84 8.35
N SER A 297 5.67 -6.35 7.57
CA SER A 297 6.38 -7.10 6.53
C SER A 297 7.78 -7.40 7.04
N ILE A 298 8.30 -8.59 6.77
CA ILE A 298 9.62 -9.04 7.23
C ILE A 298 10.66 -8.88 6.12
N LEU A 299 11.80 -8.27 6.46
CA LEU A 299 12.98 -8.11 5.62
C LEU A 299 14.16 -8.88 6.22
N PHE A 300 15.01 -9.45 5.36
CA PHE A 300 16.24 -10.14 5.73
C PHE A 300 17.43 -9.17 5.65
N LEU A 301 18.09 -8.92 6.78
CA LEU A 301 19.28 -8.04 6.86
C LEU A 301 20.60 -8.82 6.77
N GLY A 302 20.53 -10.13 6.53
CA GLY A 302 21.68 -11.05 6.46
C GLY A 302 21.84 -11.91 7.72
N GLY A 303 22.21 -13.18 7.53
CA GLY A 303 22.25 -14.18 8.60
C GLY A 303 20.90 -14.30 9.32
N ASP A 304 20.93 -14.27 10.65
CA ASP A 304 19.73 -14.35 11.50
C ASP A 304 19.08 -12.97 11.76
N LYS A 305 19.60 -11.91 11.13
CA LYS A 305 19.08 -10.55 11.34
C LYS A 305 17.85 -10.31 10.49
N LEU A 306 16.77 -9.89 11.13
CA LEU A 306 15.51 -9.54 10.50
C LEU A 306 15.11 -8.10 10.86
N GLN A 307 14.35 -7.49 9.98
CA GLN A 307 13.64 -6.25 10.25
C GLN A 307 12.17 -6.44 9.91
N ALA A 308 11.29 -5.84 10.68
CA ALA A 308 9.89 -5.72 10.31
C ALA A 308 9.51 -4.25 10.15
N VAL A 309 8.75 -3.95 9.10
CA VAL A 309 8.24 -2.61 8.77
C VAL A 309 6.75 -2.68 8.48
N GLY A 310 6.01 -1.61 8.74
CA GLY A 310 4.57 -1.60 8.46
C GLY A 310 3.89 -0.30 8.88
N ARG A 311 2.56 -0.31 8.90
CA ARG A 311 1.74 0.88 9.11
C ARG A 311 1.52 1.19 10.59
N THR A 312 1.30 2.49 10.88
CA THR A 312 0.95 2.95 12.22
C THR A 312 -0.20 3.94 12.22
N LYS A 313 -0.78 4.18 13.40
CA LYS A 313 -1.70 5.29 13.65
C LYS A 313 -1.00 6.66 13.66
N GLN A 314 0.34 6.67 13.80
CA GLN A 314 1.17 7.87 13.93
C GLN A 314 1.59 8.47 12.58
N THR A 315 0.89 8.14 11.50
CA THR A 315 1.12 8.67 10.14
C THR A 315 2.52 8.41 9.57
N LYS A 316 3.23 7.43 10.11
CA LYS A 316 4.56 7.00 9.69
C LYS A 316 4.65 5.48 9.60
N VAL A 317 5.58 4.98 8.81
CA VAL A 317 5.97 3.56 8.81
C VAL A 317 6.75 3.27 10.10
N PHE A 318 6.46 2.14 10.77
CA PHE A 318 7.29 1.67 11.88
C PHE A 318 8.41 0.76 11.41
N GLN A 319 9.40 0.58 12.27
CA GLN A 319 10.44 -0.44 12.15
C GLN A 319 10.75 -1.08 13.50
N ILE A 320 11.17 -2.35 13.46
CA ILE A 320 11.66 -3.14 14.58
C ILE A 320 12.62 -4.21 14.06
N THR A 321 13.65 -4.60 14.82
CA THR A 321 14.67 -5.55 14.37
C THR A 321 14.77 -6.75 15.31
N SER A 322 15.24 -7.87 14.77
CA SER A 322 15.61 -9.08 15.48
C SER A 322 17.02 -9.49 15.07
N GLU A 323 17.81 -10.00 16.01
CA GLU A 323 19.18 -10.49 15.77
C GLU A 323 19.26 -12.04 15.80
N ASP A 324 18.14 -12.73 16.04
CA ASP A 324 18.08 -14.17 16.36
C ASP A 324 16.98 -14.93 15.57
N ALA A 325 16.83 -14.57 14.29
CA ALA A 325 15.85 -15.13 13.37
C ALA A 325 14.39 -14.98 13.87
N GLY A 326 14.06 -13.86 14.53
CA GLY A 326 12.71 -13.53 14.96
C GLY A 326 12.25 -14.24 16.23
N LYS A 327 13.17 -14.76 17.05
CA LYS A 327 12.84 -15.32 18.38
C LYS A 327 12.59 -14.18 19.36
N THR A 328 13.45 -13.16 19.34
CA THR A 328 13.29 -11.93 20.12
C THR A 328 13.37 -10.70 19.21
N TRP A 329 12.75 -9.62 19.64
CA TRP A 329 12.67 -8.38 18.90
C TRP A 329 13.05 -7.20 19.79
N GLY A 330 13.70 -6.21 19.20
CA GLY A 330 14.10 -4.99 19.87
C GLY A 330 12.92 -4.03 20.13
N GLU A 331 13.22 -2.77 20.36
CA GLU A 331 12.22 -1.72 20.57
C GLU A 331 11.65 -1.21 19.23
N ILE A 332 10.33 -1.06 19.15
CA ILE A 332 9.64 -0.48 18.00
C ILE A 332 9.91 1.02 17.89
N SER A 333 10.17 1.50 16.69
CA SER A 333 10.38 2.92 16.41
C SER A 333 9.68 3.36 15.13
N LEU A 334 9.56 4.68 14.92
CA LEU A 334 9.03 5.27 13.69
C LEU A 334 10.16 5.64 12.74
N THR A 335 9.98 5.39 11.47
CA THR A 335 10.84 5.89 10.39
C THR A 335 10.44 7.31 9.99
N ASP A 336 11.17 7.93 9.06
CA ASP A 336 10.77 9.21 8.46
C ASP A 336 9.78 9.06 7.31
N LEU A 337 9.50 7.83 6.87
CA LEU A 337 8.55 7.56 5.79
C LEU A 337 7.12 7.87 6.24
N PRO A 338 6.40 8.79 5.58
CA PRO A 338 5.01 9.05 5.89
C PRO A 338 4.14 7.85 5.48
N ASN A 339 3.06 7.61 6.21
CA ASN A 339 2.04 6.62 5.86
C ASN A 339 0.68 7.04 6.45
N PRO A 340 -0.40 7.05 5.67
CA PRO A 340 -1.71 7.55 6.12
C PRO A 340 -2.49 6.48 6.92
N ASN A 341 -1.83 5.60 7.65
CA ASN A 341 -2.44 4.43 8.24
C ASN A 341 -3.02 3.49 7.15
N SER A 342 -2.25 3.24 6.11
CA SER A 342 -2.59 2.33 5.01
C SER A 342 -1.66 1.13 5.01
N GLY A 343 -2.18 -0.06 4.64
CA GLY A 343 -1.39 -1.28 4.51
C GLY A 343 -0.21 -1.08 3.56
N THR A 344 0.95 -1.62 3.96
CA THR A 344 2.19 -1.65 3.21
C THR A 344 2.57 -3.10 2.92
N ASP A 345 3.52 -3.35 2.02
CA ASP A 345 4.26 -4.61 1.96
C ASP A 345 5.70 -4.35 1.55
N ALA A 346 6.61 -5.24 1.92
CA ALA A 346 8.02 -5.12 1.63
C ALA A 346 8.64 -6.48 1.25
N VAL A 347 9.77 -6.42 0.54
CA VAL A 347 10.53 -7.62 0.14
C VAL A 347 12.03 -7.31 0.14
N THR A 348 12.85 -8.29 0.54
CA THR A 348 14.28 -8.28 0.30
C THR A 348 14.54 -8.98 -1.03
N LEU A 349 15.21 -8.29 -1.95
CA LEU A 349 15.60 -8.82 -3.24
C LEU A 349 16.79 -9.78 -3.12
N ALA A 350 16.96 -10.63 -4.13
CA ALA A 350 18.10 -11.56 -4.21
C ALA A 350 19.48 -10.86 -4.20
N ASP A 351 19.53 -9.59 -4.61
CA ASP A 351 20.75 -8.76 -4.57
C ASP A 351 20.98 -8.04 -3.24
N GLY A 352 20.12 -8.27 -2.26
CA GLY A 352 20.20 -7.71 -0.91
C GLY A 352 19.50 -6.36 -0.73
N ARG A 353 19.04 -5.70 -1.79
CA ARG A 353 18.22 -4.49 -1.68
C ARG A 353 16.84 -4.79 -1.09
N HIS A 354 16.24 -3.80 -0.45
CA HIS A 354 14.89 -3.89 0.09
C HIS A 354 13.95 -2.97 -0.67
N LEU A 355 12.77 -3.46 -0.99
CA LEU A 355 11.69 -2.67 -1.59
C LEU A 355 10.53 -2.54 -0.60
N LEU A 356 9.95 -1.36 -0.49
CA LEU A 356 8.75 -1.07 0.29
C LEU A 356 7.72 -0.42 -0.62
N ILE A 357 6.55 -1.06 -0.77
CA ILE A 357 5.41 -0.46 -1.45
C ILE A 357 4.43 0.09 -0.42
N TYR A 358 4.10 1.38 -0.54
CA TYR A 358 3.33 2.11 0.46
C TYR A 358 2.71 3.40 -0.10
N ASN A 359 1.85 4.04 0.66
CA ASN A 359 1.36 5.38 0.32
C ASN A 359 2.26 6.44 0.96
N HIS A 360 3.05 7.16 0.14
CA HIS A 360 3.94 8.23 0.60
C HIS A 360 3.16 9.51 0.84
N THR A 361 2.34 9.51 1.87
CA THR A 361 1.50 10.65 2.30
C THR A 361 1.05 10.44 3.74
N ALA A 362 0.73 11.50 4.45
CA ALA A 362 0.15 11.44 5.80
C ALA A 362 -1.38 11.31 5.79
N LYS A 363 -2.05 11.47 4.63
CA LYS A 363 -3.53 11.45 4.52
C LYS A 363 -3.98 10.84 3.19
N GLY A 364 -5.08 10.10 3.23
CA GLY A 364 -5.64 9.45 2.02
C GLY A 364 -4.84 8.21 1.60
N ARG A 365 -5.12 7.66 0.43
CA ARG A 365 -4.47 6.45 -0.11
C ARG A 365 -4.00 6.63 -1.55
N SER A 366 -3.59 7.84 -1.87
CA SER A 366 -2.92 8.27 -3.10
C SER A 366 -1.88 9.33 -2.70
N PRO A 367 -0.64 9.26 -3.21
CA PRO A 367 -0.12 8.30 -4.20
C PRO A 367 0.18 6.91 -3.65
N LEU A 368 0.43 5.91 -4.54
CA LEU A 368 1.03 4.61 -4.23
C LEU A 368 2.44 4.57 -4.81
N ASN A 369 3.43 4.35 -3.94
CA ASN A 369 4.85 4.52 -4.23
C ASN A 369 5.66 3.27 -3.93
N LEU A 370 6.80 3.14 -4.61
CA LEU A 370 7.88 2.22 -4.27
C LEU A 370 9.06 3.02 -3.71
N ALA A 371 9.51 2.62 -2.54
CA ALA A 371 10.80 3.04 -1.99
C ALA A 371 11.80 1.89 -2.00
N ILE A 372 13.08 2.22 -2.08
CA ILE A 372 14.19 1.28 -2.11
C ILE A 372 15.19 1.62 -1.00
N SER A 373 15.78 0.61 -0.41
CA SER A 373 16.82 0.72 0.60
C SER A 373 17.90 -0.34 0.41
N LYS A 374 19.13 -0.04 0.78
CA LYS A 374 20.27 -0.98 0.80
C LYS A 374 20.54 -1.56 2.18
N ASP A 375 20.04 -0.91 3.23
CA ASP A 375 20.36 -1.20 4.63
C ASP A 375 19.13 -1.34 5.53
N GLY A 376 17.91 -1.23 4.95
CA GLY A 376 16.66 -1.23 5.69
C GLY A 376 16.39 0.03 6.53
N LYS A 377 17.32 0.98 6.56
CA LYS A 377 17.24 2.21 7.38
C LYS A 377 17.09 3.45 6.53
N THR A 378 17.94 3.58 5.51
CA THR A 378 17.94 4.72 4.57
C THR A 378 17.09 4.34 3.37
N TRP A 379 16.00 5.07 3.17
CA TRP A 379 15.07 4.83 2.07
C TRP A 379 15.14 5.96 1.05
N GLU A 380 15.05 5.61 -0.21
CA GLU A 380 15.00 6.53 -1.34
C GLU A 380 13.73 6.28 -2.15
N ALA A 381 13.17 7.33 -2.77
CA ALA A 381 12.04 7.18 -3.68
C ALA A 381 12.50 6.48 -4.98
N SER A 382 11.66 5.62 -5.52
CA SER A 382 11.90 4.97 -6.81
C SER A 382 10.74 5.19 -7.78
N LEU A 383 9.63 4.48 -7.65
CA LEU A 383 8.51 4.55 -8.57
C LEU A 383 7.26 5.17 -7.92
N VAL A 384 6.42 5.77 -8.76
CA VAL A 384 5.03 6.15 -8.44
C VAL A 384 4.11 5.39 -9.37
N PHE A 385 3.36 4.42 -8.84
CA PHE A 385 2.43 3.61 -9.62
C PHE A 385 1.12 4.33 -9.89
N GLU A 386 0.59 5.01 -8.88
CA GLU A 386 -0.68 5.71 -8.92
C GLU A 386 -0.55 7.06 -8.20
N ASP A 387 -1.17 8.08 -8.78
CA ASP A 387 -1.12 9.45 -8.25
C ASP A 387 -2.43 10.23 -8.44
N GLU A 388 -3.53 9.54 -8.83
CA GLU A 388 -4.84 10.18 -8.99
C GLU A 388 -5.34 10.71 -7.64
N PRO A 389 -5.56 12.04 -7.51
CA PRO A 389 -5.92 12.65 -6.25
C PRO A 389 -7.26 12.12 -5.69
N LYS A 390 -7.35 12.00 -4.37
CA LYS A 390 -8.57 11.59 -3.64
C LYS A 390 -9.08 10.19 -3.97
N LYS A 391 -8.32 9.37 -4.69
CA LYS A 391 -8.64 7.95 -4.94
C LYS A 391 -7.92 7.04 -3.96
N GLU A 392 -8.34 5.77 -3.94
CA GLU A 392 -7.75 4.75 -3.10
C GLU A 392 -6.95 3.75 -3.93
N PHE A 393 -5.64 3.64 -3.60
CA PHE A 393 -4.70 2.63 -4.08
C PHE A 393 -4.01 2.07 -2.87
N SER A 394 -4.35 0.85 -2.46
CA SER A 394 -4.04 0.41 -1.10
C SER A 394 -3.84 -1.09 -1.00
N TYR A 395 -3.36 -1.52 0.16
CA TYR A 395 -3.13 -2.93 0.51
C TYR A 395 -2.33 -3.68 -0.56
N PRO A 396 -1.16 -3.16 -0.92
CA PRO A 396 -0.30 -3.81 -1.90
C PRO A 396 0.30 -5.09 -1.34
N ALA A 397 0.64 -6.01 -2.25
CA ALA A 397 1.52 -7.14 -2.00
C ALA A 397 2.67 -7.10 -3.01
N ILE A 398 3.87 -7.48 -2.60
CA ILE A 398 5.09 -7.46 -3.42
C ILE A 398 5.89 -8.73 -3.20
N ILE A 399 6.34 -9.35 -4.29
CA ILE A 399 7.27 -10.50 -4.30
C ILE A 399 8.34 -10.29 -5.35
N GLN A 400 9.48 -10.96 -5.20
CA GLN A 400 10.41 -11.21 -6.30
C GLN A 400 10.26 -12.67 -6.71
N THR A 401 10.15 -12.94 -8.01
CA THR A 401 10.07 -14.26 -8.61
C THR A 401 11.44 -14.81 -8.99
N LYS A 402 11.52 -16.11 -9.32
CA LYS A 402 12.78 -16.81 -9.64
C LYS A 402 13.49 -16.26 -10.87
N ASP A 403 12.77 -15.64 -11.79
CA ASP A 403 13.33 -14.93 -12.94
C ASP A 403 13.95 -13.58 -12.61
N GLY A 404 13.88 -13.16 -11.33
CA GLY A 404 14.42 -11.92 -10.80
C GLY A 404 13.47 -10.71 -10.91
N LEU A 405 12.33 -10.86 -11.56
CA LEU A 405 11.34 -9.79 -11.68
C LEU A 405 10.57 -9.56 -10.35
N VAL A 406 10.06 -8.38 -10.21
CA VAL A 406 9.23 -8.02 -9.05
C VAL A 406 7.78 -7.91 -9.47
N HIS A 407 6.92 -8.67 -8.81
CA HIS A 407 5.49 -8.67 -9.04
C HIS A 407 4.77 -8.00 -7.89
N ILE A 408 3.88 -7.08 -8.22
CA ILE A 408 3.14 -6.25 -7.27
C ILE A 408 1.65 -6.37 -7.60
N THR A 409 0.83 -6.63 -6.60
CA THR A 409 -0.64 -6.48 -6.71
C THR A 409 -1.14 -5.48 -5.69
N TYR A 410 -2.22 -4.77 -6.01
CA TYR A 410 -2.86 -3.85 -5.07
C TYR A 410 -4.34 -3.63 -5.39
N THR A 411 -5.07 -3.19 -4.38
CA THR A 411 -6.44 -2.72 -4.50
C THR A 411 -6.48 -1.41 -5.27
N TRP A 412 -7.07 -1.43 -6.45
CA TRP A 412 -7.30 -0.27 -7.27
C TRP A 412 -8.74 0.24 -7.11
N LYS A 413 -8.89 1.40 -6.46
CA LYS A 413 -10.18 2.10 -6.25
C LYS A 413 -11.29 1.23 -5.63
N ARG A 414 -10.93 0.23 -4.83
CA ARG A 414 -11.84 -0.78 -4.26
C ARG A 414 -12.60 -1.61 -5.30
N ALA A 415 -12.32 -1.48 -6.58
CA ALA A 415 -13.05 -2.10 -7.66
C ALA A 415 -12.32 -3.26 -8.34
N LYS A 416 -11.00 -3.18 -8.45
CA LYS A 416 -10.18 -4.14 -9.19
C LYS A 416 -8.88 -4.46 -8.44
N VAL A 417 -8.32 -5.62 -8.78
CA VAL A 417 -6.93 -5.96 -8.46
C VAL A 417 -6.06 -5.54 -9.62
N LYS A 418 -5.09 -4.67 -9.38
CA LYS A 418 -4.09 -4.28 -10.39
C LYS A 418 -2.81 -5.06 -10.15
N HIS A 419 -2.18 -5.51 -11.22
CA HIS A 419 -0.90 -6.22 -11.24
C HIS A 419 0.12 -5.40 -12.01
N VAL A 420 1.32 -5.29 -11.47
CA VAL A 420 2.44 -4.59 -12.08
C VAL A 420 3.68 -5.47 -12.00
N VAL A 421 4.42 -5.57 -13.12
CA VAL A 421 5.71 -6.26 -13.20
C VAL A 421 6.81 -5.22 -13.33
N VAL A 422 7.82 -5.32 -12.48
CA VAL A 422 8.95 -4.39 -12.41
C VAL A 422 10.26 -5.13 -12.59
N ASP A 423 11.13 -4.61 -13.45
CA ASP A 423 12.52 -5.03 -13.57
C ASP A 423 13.36 -4.28 -12.52
N PRO A 424 13.80 -4.95 -11.43
CA PRO A 424 14.54 -4.27 -10.37
C PRO A 424 15.93 -3.80 -10.79
N ALA A 425 16.47 -4.29 -11.91
CA ALA A 425 17.76 -3.84 -12.44
C ALA A 425 17.66 -2.44 -13.06
N LYS A 426 16.46 -2.01 -13.47
CA LYS A 426 16.21 -0.70 -14.07
C LYS A 426 15.70 0.35 -13.07
N LEU A 427 15.52 -0.02 -11.80
CA LEU A 427 15.07 0.92 -10.78
C LEU A 427 16.11 2.02 -10.57
N THR A 428 15.64 3.25 -10.63
CA THR A 428 16.43 4.44 -10.26
C THR A 428 15.97 4.98 -8.91
N THR A 429 16.85 5.69 -8.24
CA THR A 429 16.56 6.29 -6.93
C THR A 429 16.60 7.81 -6.99
N LYS A 430 15.79 8.43 -6.14
CA LYS A 430 15.72 9.87 -5.92
C LYS A 430 15.60 10.13 -4.42
N PRO A 431 16.08 11.26 -3.90
CA PRO A 431 15.77 11.66 -2.53
C PRO A 431 14.25 11.65 -2.30
N LEU A 432 13.83 11.20 -1.12
CA LEU A 432 12.44 11.33 -0.70
C LEU A 432 12.10 12.83 -0.63
N MET A 433 11.03 13.24 -1.30
CA MET A 433 10.50 14.60 -1.15
C MET A 433 9.55 14.57 0.05
N ASN A 434 9.83 15.41 1.05
CA ASN A 434 8.99 15.63 2.24
C ASN A 434 7.71 16.40 1.90
#